data_3cb0a651f8cec6e0f9fbf69f5ffd1bb2
#
_entry.id   3cb0a651f8cec6e0f9fbf69f5ffd1bb2
#
_cell.length_a   1.000
_cell.length_b   1.000
_cell.length_c   1.000
_cell.angle_alpha   90.00
_cell.angle_beta   90.00
_cell.angle_gamma   90.00
#
_symmetry.space_group_name_H-M   'P 1'
#
loop_
_entity.id
_entity.type
_entity.pdbx_description
1 polymer ?
#
loop_
_entity_poly.entity_id
_entity_poly.type
_entity_poly.pdbx_seq_one_letter_code
_entity_poly.pdbx_strand_id
1 'polypeptide(L)'
;MTIEFDCIVAGISCVDLLIGPLNLDQPLNQEGTWALDTITPTVGGNVSNSSIALARLGSRTAALSLAGADEWGGFLISKLQDEGVNTSRFQQRDGLDTSATAVLMNSKLEHIFAYKPGASEAIDRSLIDDNLDFIAQSKYLLLGYYGLLPNIEPVLHEVLEAVQKTGCKTALDCAGGGGGITPLDKCLPYLDIYIPTEHEAESQTGLRVPQDMIAKFRDCGAAGVVGVKRGEQGILLSPIEGQFLTIAAIKPPSPVVNTTGAGDSFYGGLISGLSRGMDIESAARLGTATASWCVTGMAVSYTHLTLPTNREV
;
A
#
# COMPACT_ATOMS: atom_id res chain seq x y z
N MET A 1 -20.06 -0.61 18.90
CA MET A 1 -20.18 0.13 17.62
C MET A 1 -20.49 -0.84 16.50
N THR A 2 -21.19 -0.39 15.47
CA THR A 2 -21.47 -1.23 14.29
C THR A 2 -20.26 -1.18 13.35
N ILE A 3 -19.80 -2.32 12.85
CA ILE A 3 -18.71 -2.39 11.86
C ILE A 3 -19.28 -2.05 10.48
N GLU A 4 -18.85 -0.94 9.92
CA GLU A 4 -19.27 -0.46 8.60
C GLU A 4 -18.27 -0.81 7.50
N PHE A 5 -16.97 -0.83 7.83
CA PHE A 5 -15.89 -1.08 6.88
C PHE A 5 -15.17 -2.40 7.15
N ASP A 6 -14.73 -3.04 6.09
CA ASP A 6 -13.83 -4.19 6.16
C ASP A 6 -12.37 -3.72 6.33
N CYS A 7 -12.01 -2.57 5.71
CA CYS A 7 -10.73 -1.91 5.88
C CYS A 7 -10.83 -0.40 5.67
N ILE A 8 -10.18 0.37 6.53
CA ILE A 8 -9.81 1.77 6.27
C ILE A 8 -8.34 1.77 5.87
N VAL A 9 -8.01 2.42 4.76
CA VAL A 9 -6.62 2.60 4.32
C VAL A 9 -6.20 4.03 4.61
N ALA A 10 -5.14 4.19 5.42
CA ALA A 10 -4.61 5.49 5.82
C ALA A 10 -3.19 5.70 5.30
N GLY A 11 -2.80 6.94 5.03
CA GLY A 11 -1.45 7.30 4.61
C GLY A 11 -1.41 8.09 3.31
N ILE A 12 -0.49 7.72 2.41
CA ILE A 12 -0.17 8.47 1.20
C ILE A 12 -1.16 8.17 0.08
N SER A 13 -1.70 9.25 -0.53
CA SER A 13 -2.35 9.25 -1.84
C SER A 13 -1.67 10.31 -2.72
N CYS A 14 -1.36 9.97 -3.95
CA CYS A 14 -0.70 10.88 -4.89
C CYS A 14 -1.26 10.73 -6.30
N VAL A 15 -1.01 11.73 -7.13
CA VAL A 15 -1.25 11.62 -8.58
C VAL A 15 0.03 11.13 -9.24
N ASP A 16 -0.05 10.01 -9.94
CA ASP A 16 1.04 9.50 -10.76
C ASP A 16 0.83 9.94 -12.21
N LEU A 17 1.79 10.69 -12.76
CA LEU A 17 1.83 11.06 -14.17
C LEU A 17 2.67 10.02 -14.91
N LEU A 18 2.02 9.13 -15.65
CA LEU A 18 2.71 8.15 -16.49
C LEU A 18 3.22 8.85 -17.75
N ILE A 19 4.55 8.90 -17.92
CA ILE A 19 5.21 9.68 -18.98
C ILE A 19 6.15 8.77 -19.75
N GLY A 20 5.91 8.58 -21.06
CA GLY A 20 6.77 7.73 -21.87
C GLY A 20 6.31 7.50 -23.31
N PRO A 21 7.13 6.72 -24.10
CA PRO A 21 8.47 6.27 -23.71
C PRO A 21 9.53 7.38 -23.79
N LEU A 22 10.47 7.35 -22.85
CA LEU A 22 11.66 8.21 -22.82
C LEU A 22 12.91 7.36 -23.05
N ASN A 23 13.95 7.93 -23.64
CA ASN A 23 15.25 7.32 -23.61
C ASN A 23 15.95 7.65 -22.27
N LEU A 24 15.79 6.79 -21.28
CA LEU A 24 16.37 6.98 -19.95
C LEU A 24 17.89 6.81 -19.90
N ASP A 25 18.52 6.31 -20.97
CA ASP A 25 19.97 6.21 -21.10
C ASP A 25 20.63 7.54 -21.50
N GLN A 26 19.83 8.51 -21.93
CA GLN A 26 20.32 9.86 -22.28
C GLN A 26 20.22 10.81 -21.09
N PRO A 27 21.23 11.66 -20.87
CA PRO A 27 21.15 12.69 -19.84
C PRO A 27 19.99 13.66 -20.10
N LEU A 28 19.21 13.96 -19.07
CA LEU A 28 18.10 14.92 -19.13
C LEU A 28 18.57 16.39 -19.22
N ASN A 29 19.88 16.65 -19.24
CA ASN A 29 20.46 17.97 -19.27
C ASN A 29 20.69 18.54 -20.69
N GLN A 30 20.22 17.87 -21.74
CA GLN A 30 20.25 18.36 -23.11
C GLN A 30 18.98 19.13 -23.43
N GLU A 31 19.12 20.34 -23.96
CA GLU A 31 17.97 21.09 -24.48
C GLU A 31 17.35 20.33 -25.66
N GLY A 32 16.04 20.18 -25.64
CA GLY A 32 15.30 19.50 -26.70
C GLY A 32 13.85 19.25 -26.35
N THR A 33 13.11 18.80 -27.35
CA THR A 33 11.71 18.36 -27.20
C THR A 33 11.64 16.87 -27.51
N TRP A 34 11.08 16.11 -26.59
CA TRP A 34 10.80 14.69 -26.82
C TRP A 34 9.33 14.49 -27.16
N ALA A 35 9.06 13.78 -28.26
CA ALA A 35 7.71 13.32 -28.55
C ALA A 35 7.45 12.07 -27.69
N LEU A 36 6.31 12.07 -27.00
CA LEU A 36 5.89 11.02 -26.09
C LEU A 36 4.58 10.42 -26.58
N ASP A 37 4.41 9.12 -26.38
CA ASP A 37 3.15 8.44 -26.69
C ASP A 37 2.13 8.59 -25.55
N THR A 38 2.62 8.79 -24.33
CA THR A 38 1.79 8.81 -23.13
C THR A 38 2.19 9.94 -22.18
N ILE A 39 1.21 10.76 -21.79
CA ILE A 39 1.21 11.60 -20.60
C ILE A 39 -0.19 11.42 -19.99
N THR A 40 -0.30 10.53 -19.00
CA THR A 40 -1.61 10.16 -18.45
C THR A 40 -1.58 10.23 -16.94
N PRO A 41 -2.48 11.03 -16.30
CA PRO A 41 -2.64 11.04 -14.86
C PRO A 41 -3.39 9.79 -14.38
N THR A 42 -2.91 9.21 -13.30
CA THR A 42 -3.58 8.14 -12.57
C THR A 42 -3.43 8.36 -11.07
N VAL A 43 -4.13 7.57 -10.29
CA VAL A 43 -3.98 7.59 -8.83
C VAL A 43 -2.87 6.64 -8.41
N GLY A 44 -2.10 7.04 -7.39
CA GLY A 44 -1.02 6.28 -6.78
C GLY A 44 -0.98 6.45 -5.27
N GLY A 45 0.05 5.88 -4.64
CA GLY A 45 0.18 5.77 -3.20
C GLY A 45 -0.64 4.61 -2.60
N ASN A 46 -0.27 4.19 -1.39
CA ASN A 46 -0.90 3.01 -0.78
C ASN A 46 -2.40 3.19 -0.57
N VAL A 47 -2.85 4.41 -0.20
CA VAL A 47 -4.28 4.66 0.04
C VAL A 47 -5.09 4.41 -1.22
N SER A 48 -4.67 4.96 -2.35
CA SER A 48 -5.37 4.75 -3.61
C SER A 48 -5.28 3.29 -4.07
N ASN A 49 -4.07 2.75 -4.12
CA ASN A 49 -3.83 1.41 -4.66
C ASN A 49 -4.51 0.32 -3.83
N SER A 50 -4.31 0.31 -2.52
CA SER A 50 -4.90 -0.70 -1.64
C SER A 50 -6.42 -0.57 -1.54
N SER A 51 -6.95 0.68 -1.49
CA SER A 51 -8.40 0.90 -1.42
C SER A 51 -9.10 0.43 -2.71
N ILE A 52 -8.52 0.70 -3.88
CA ILE A 52 -9.06 0.24 -5.17
C ILE A 52 -9.03 -1.30 -5.24
N ALA A 53 -7.91 -1.93 -4.84
CA ALA A 53 -7.82 -3.38 -4.80
C ALA A 53 -8.88 -4.00 -3.89
N LEU A 54 -9.07 -3.46 -2.68
CA LEU A 54 -10.09 -3.87 -1.72
C LEU A 54 -11.51 -3.71 -2.30
N ALA A 55 -11.83 -2.53 -2.87
CA ALA A 55 -13.15 -2.23 -3.42
C ALA A 55 -13.51 -3.16 -4.58
N ARG A 56 -12.58 -3.40 -5.51
CA ARG A 56 -12.76 -4.32 -6.64
C ARG A 56 -12.93 -5.77 -6.21
N LEU A 57 -12.37 -6.16 -5.07
CA LEU A 57 -12.64 -7.45 -4.44
C LEU A 57 -13.97 -7.46 -3.66
N GLY A 58 -14.76 -6.37 -3.70
CA GLY A 58 -16.08 -6.28 -3.04
C GLY A 58 -16.00 -6.03 -1.53
N SER A 59 -14.86 -5.58 -1.00
CA SER A 59 -14.74 -5.16 0.40
C SER A 59 -15.28 -3.72 0.58
N ARG A 60 -15.93 -3.45 1.70
CA ARG A 60 -16.33 -2.09 2.08
C ARG A 60 -15.10 -1.37 2.60
N THR A 61 -14.61 -0.40 1.83
CA THR A 61 -13.37 0.29 2.16
C THR A 61 -13.54 1.80 2.20
N ALA A 62 -12.73 2.46 3.02
CA ALA A 62 -12.64 3.90 3.10
C ALA A 62 -11.17 4.37 3.00
N ALA A 63 -10.98 5.55 2.44
CA ALA A 63 -9.69 6.22 2.32
C ALA A 63 -9.58 7.33 3.37
N LEU A 64 -8.49 7.29 4.14
CA LEU A 64 -8.13 8.31 5.13
C LEU A 64 -6.78 8.91 4.76
N SER A 65 -6.78 10.07 4.13
CA SER A 65 -5.59 10.70 3.56
C SER A 65 -5.73 12.22 3.51
N LEU A 66 -4.68 12.87 3.02
CA LEU A 66 -4.57 14.31 2.89
C LEU A 66 -4.11 14.68 1.48
N ALA A 67 -4.80 15.64 0.86
CA ALA A 67 -4.41 16.26 -0.40
C ALA A 67 -4.45 17.79 -0.29
N GLY A 68 -3.92 18.49 -1.28
CA GLY A 68 -4.13 19.90 -1.44
C GLY A 68 -5.57 20.21 -1.85
N ALA A 69 -6.03 21.44 -1.55
CA ALA A 69 -7.30 21.94 -2.06
C ALA A 69 -7.12 22.45 -3.51
N ASP A 70 -6.62 21.59 -4.38
CA ASP A 70 -6.32 21.83 -5.79
C ASP A 70 -7.04 20.83 -6.72
N GLU A 71 -6.87 21.01 -8.03
CA GLU A 71 -7.50 20.14 -9.04
C GLU A 71 -7.06 18.67 -8.89
N TRP A 72 -5.81 18.42 -8.49
CA TRP A 72 -5.28 17.07 -8.29
C TRP A 72 -5.88 16.40 -7.07
N GLY A 73 -6.12 17.13 -5.97
CA GLY A 73 -6.84 16.60 -4.81
C GLY A 73 -8.28 16.23 -5.16
N GLY A 74 -8.97 17.07 -5.96
CA GLY A 74 -10.29 16.75 -6.52
C GLY A 74 -10.27 15.51 -7.42
N PHE A 75 -9.24 15.37 -8.26
CA PHE A 75 -9.05 14.21 -9.12
C PHE A 75 -8.89 12.90 -8.31
N LEU A 76 -8.06 12.91 -7.26
CA LEU A 76 -7.86 11.73 -6.39
C LEU A 76 -9.19 11.28 -5.76
N ILE A 77 -9.93 12.22 -5.17
CA ILE A 77 -11.21 11.92 -4.51
C ILE A 77 -12.21 11.36 -5.51
N SER A 78 -12.36 12.00 -6.68
CA SER A 78 -13.30 11.54 -7.72
C SER A 78 -12.97 10.13 -8.19
N LYS A 79 -11.68 9.85 -8.45
CA LYS A 79 -11.25 8.53 -8.90
C LYS A 79 -11.49 7.44 -7.86
N LEU A 80 -11.27 7.71 -6.59
CA LEU A 80 -11.56 6.77 -5.51
C LEU A 80 -13.08 6.52 -5.37
N GLN A 81 -13.89 7.57 -5.53
CA GLN A 81 -15.36 7.45 -5.51
C GLN A 81 -15.88 6.63 -6.70
N ASP A 82 -15.32 6.81 -7.88
CA ASP A 82 -15.65 6.02 -9.09
C ASP A 82 -15.39 4.52 -8.87
N GLU A 83 -14.42 4.17 -8.03
CA GLU A 83 -14.09 2.79 -7.65
C GLU A 83 -14.89 2.28 -6.43
N GLY A 84 -15.82 3.08 -5.91
CA GLY A 84 -16.67 2.71 -4.76
C GLY A 84 -16.01 2.84 -3.41
N VAL A 85 -14.87 3.55 -3.31
CA VAL A 85 -14.19 3.83 -2.04
C VAL A 85 -14.89 4.97 -1.31
N ASN A 86 -15.15 4.82 -0.02
CA ASN A 86 -15.66 5.90 0.81
C ASN A 86 -14.54 6.94 1.06
N THR A 87 -14.77 8.18 0.66
CA THR A 87 -13.82 9.29 0.79
C THR A 87 -14.27 10.35 1.78
N SER A 88 -15.25 10.07 2.64
CA SER A 88 -15.83 11.05 3.57
C SER A 88 -14.85 11.64 4.58
N ARG A 89 -13.70 10.98 4.78
CA ARG A 89 -12.60 11.40 5.65
C ARG A 89 -11.30 11.68 4.88
N PHE A 90 -11.37 11.72 3.55
CA PHE A 90 -10.26 12.19 2.73
C PHE A 90 -10.22 13.72 2.81
N GLN A 91 -9.18 14.28 3.40
CA GLN A 91 -9.09 15.71 3.68
C GLN A 91 -8.45 16.45 2.51
N GLN A 92 -8.96 17.64 2.19
CA GLN A 92 -8.28 18.62 1.36
C GLN A 92 -7.92 19.83 2.22
N ARG A 93 -6.68 20.33 2.12
CA ARG A 93 -6.22 21.51 2.90
C ARG A 93 -5.73 22.61 2.00
N ASP A 94 -6.20 23.82 2.27
CA ASP A 94 -5.71 25.05 1.63
C ASP A 94 -4.22 25.26 1.94
N GLY A 95 -3.49 25.79 0.98
CA GLY A 95 -2.07 26.10 1.12
C GLY A 95 -1.13 24.88 1.01
N LEU A 96 -1.65 23.69 0.79
CA LEU A 96 -0.88 22.50 0.43
C LEU A 96 -1.09 22.18 -1.04
N ASP A 97 -0.03 21.71 -1.70
CA ASP A 97 -0.13 21.08 -3.01
C ASP A 97 -0.39 19.59 -2.86
N THR A 98 -1.20 19.02 -3.72
CA THR A 98 -1.37 17.54 -3.76
C THR A 98 -0.06 16.85 -4.12
N SER A 99 0.21 15.72 -3.47
CA SER A 99 1.36 14.86 -3.75
C SER A 99 1.31 14.34 -5.18
N ALA A 100 2.44 14.35 -5.87
CA ALA A 100 2.49 13.92 -7.25
C ALA A 100 3.82 13.19 -7.58
N THR A 101 3.75 12.24 -8.49
CA THR A 101 4.91 11.50 -9.00
C THR A 101 4.94 11.58 -10.53
N ALA A 102 6.02 12.06 -11.12
CA ALA A 102 6.29 11.79 -12.52
C ALA A 102 6.94 10.40 -12.64
N VAL A 103 6.23 9.47 -13.27
CA VAL A 103 6.71 8.11 -13.56
C VAL A 103 7.27 8.13 -14.98
N LEU A 104 8.59 8.32 -15.11
CA LEU A 104 9.29 8.40 -16.39
C LEU A 104 9.65 6.98 -16.84
N MET A 105 9.13 6.56 -17.98
CA MET A 105 9.25 5.18 -18.47
C MET A 105 9.98 5.13 -19.81
N ASN A 106 10.82 4.11 -20.01
CA ASN A 106 11.37 3.79 -21.32
C ASN A 106 10.51 2.78 -22.10
N SER A 107 10.92 2.45 -23.33
CA SER A 107 10.22 1.48 -24.17
C SER A 107 10.23 0.04 -23.64
N LYS A 108 11.05 -0.27 -22.64
CA LYS A 108 11.12 -1.56 -21.94
C LYS A 108 10.29 -1.57 -20.66
N LEU A 109 9.58 -0.46 -20.36
CA LEU A 109 8.81 -0.24 -19.13
C LEU A 109 9.68 -0.14 -17.86
N GLU A 110 10.99 0.01 -17.99
CA GLU A 110 11.85 0.42 -16.90
C GLU A 110 11.52 1.88 -16.55
N HIS A 111 11.50 2.23 -15.28
CA HIS A 111 11.01 3.54 -14.84
C HIS A 111 11.85 4.13 -13.71
N ILE A 112 11.82 5.44 -13.63
CA ILE A 112 12.30 6.24 -12.50
C ILE A 112 11.18 7.13 -12.00
N PHE A 113 11.19 7.41 -10.70
CA PHE A 113 10.21 8.27 -10.05
C PHE A 113 10.81 9.62 -9.72
N ALA A 114 10.11 10.70 -10.12
CA ALA A 114 10.37 12.04 -9.61
C ALA A 114 9.19 12.44 -8.73
N TYR A 115 9.36 12.35 -7.41
CA TYR A 115 8.29 12.49 -6.43
C TYR A 115 8.28 13.86 -5.76
N LYS A 116 7.11 14.49 -5.73
CA LYS A 116 6.81 15.67 -4.93
C LYS A 116 5.96 15.24 -3.73
N PRO A 117 6.47 15.31 -2.48
CA PRO A 117 5.74 14.89 -1.28
C PRO A 117 4.42 15.64 -1.08
N GLY A 118 4.41 16.96 -1.28
CA GLY A 118 3.19 17.76 -1.16
C GLY A 118 2.45 17.52 0.16
N ALA A 119 1.13 17.34 0.09
CA ALA A 119 0.28 17.13 1.25
C ALA A 119 0.63 15.87 2.05
N SER A 120 1.23 14.84 1.43
CA SER A 120 1.62 13.62 2.16
C SER A 120 2.70 13.88 3.22
N GLU A 121 3.58 14.87 3.00
CA GLU A 121 4.58 15.27 3.99
C GLU A 121 3.94 15.90 5.24
N ALA A 122 2.76 16.52 5.09
CA ALA A 122 2.02 17.12 6.19
C ALA A 122 1.17 16.12 7.00
N ILE A 123 1.19 14.83 6.64
CA ILE A 123 0.51 13.78 7.40
C ILE A 123 1.20 13.62 8.76
N ASP A 124 0.46 13.88 9.81
CA ASP A 124 0.87 13.73 11.20
C ASP A 124 -0.14 12.88 11.98
N ARG A 125 0.07 12.73 13.28
CA ARG A 125 -0.79 11.91 14.15
C ARG A 125 -2.26 12.36 14.16
N SER A 126 -2.56 13.64 13.89
CA SER A 126 -3.93 14.15 13.89
C SER A 126 -4.80 13.47 12.82
N LEU A 127 -4.20 13.03 11.70
CA LEU A 127 -4.93 12.27 10.70
C LEU A 127 -5.61 11.02 11.29
N ILE A 128 -4.99 10.39 12.28
CA ILE A 128 -5.53 9.19 12.95
C ILE A 128 -6.30 9.59 14.21
N ASP A 129 -5.71 10.42 15.09
CA ASP A 129 -6.29 10.76 16.39
C ASP A 129 -7.69 11.42 16.25
N ASP A 130 -7.86 12.33 15.26
CA ASP A 130 -9.14 13.00 14.99
C ASP A 130 -10.17 12.08 14.32
N ASN A 131 -9.78 10.87 13.94
CA ASN A 131 -10.62 9.90 13.22
C ASN A 131 -10.76 8.55 13.95
N LEU A 132 -10.39 8.44 15.22
CA LEU A 132 -10.48 7.18 15.98
C LEU A 132 -11.90 6.62 16.02
N ASP A 133 -12.92 7.48 16.14
CA ASP A 133 -14.34 7.05 16.10
C ASP A 133 -14.74 6.46 14.74
N PHE A 134 -14.17 6.97 13.66
CA PHE A 134 -14.38 6.43 12.32
C PHE A 134 -13.60 5.12 12.14
N ILE A 135 -12.37 5.05 12.62
CA ILE A 135 -11.52 3.86 12.56
C ILE A 135 -12.15 2.71 13.39
N ALA A 136 -12.79 3.01 14.52
CA ALA A 136 -13.49 2.04 15.35
C ALA A 136 -14.66 1.32 14.62
N GLN A 137 -15.09 1.84 13.47
CA GLN A 137 -16.11 1.21 12.62
C GLN A 137 -15.50 0.25 11.58
N SER A 138 -14.20 0.01 11.62
CA SER A 138 -13.49 -0.86 10.68
C SER A 138 -12.95 -2.11 11.34
N LYS A 139 -12.89 -3.22 10.59
CA LYS A 139 -12.20 -4.44 11.03
C LYS A 139 -10.68 -4.25 11.02
N TYR A 140 -10.14 -3.56 10.01
CA TYR A 140 -8.72 -3.32 9.80
C TYR A 140 -8.44 -1.85 9.49
N LEU A 141 -7.33 -1.35 9.99
CA LEU A 141 -6.64 -0.16 9.51
C LEU A 141 -5.35 -0.62 8.81
N LEU A 142 -5.21 -0.32 7.53
CA LEU A 142 -3.94 -0.45 6.81
C LEU A 142 -3.30 0.93 6.72
N LEU A 143 -2.17 1.12 7.41
CA LEU A 143 -1.37 2.34 7.30
C LEU A 143 -0.18 2.10 6.34
N GLY A 144 0.09 3.00 5.44
CA GLY A 144 1.25 3.01 4.56
C GLY A 144 1.61 4.44 4.14
N TYR A 145 2.77 4.76 3.80
CA TYR A 145 3.99 3.95 3.62
C TYR A 145 5.00 4.28 4.73
N TYR A 146 5.27 3.37 5.63
CA TYR A 146 6.39 3.53 6.57
C TYR A 146 7.70 3.72 5.78
N GLY A 147 8.49 4.69 6.19
CA GLY A 147 9.69 5.17 5.48
C GLY A 147 9.46 6.46 4.68
N LEU A 148 8.20 6.89 4.50
CA LEU A 148 7.83 8.12 3.76
C LEU A 148 6.89 9.06 4.53
N LEU A 149 6.69 8.84 5.84
CA LEU A 149 5.78 9.60 6.70
C LEU A 149 6.52 10.27 7.86
N PRO A 150 7.43 11.23 7.61
CA PRO A 150 8.39 11.74 8.59
C PRO A 150 7.74 12.36 9.84
N ASN A 151 6.53 12.91 9.73
CA ASN A 151 5.86 13.60 10.83
C ASN A 151 5.04 12.67 11.74
N ILE A 152 4.69 11.46 11.28
CA ILE A 152 3.96 10.48 12.11
C ILE A 152 4.88 9.36 12.62
N GLU A 153 5.92 8.98 11.89
CA GLU A 153 6.79 7.85 12.23
C GLU A 153 7.40 7.90 13.63
N PRO A 154 7.88 9.05 14.13
CA PRO A 154 8.45 9.13 15.50
C PRO A 154 7.47 8.75 16.60
N VAL A 155 6.17 8.95 16.38
CA VAL A 155 5.07 8.70 17.33
C VAL A 155 4.13 7.59 16.87
N LEU A 156 4.47 6.88 15.79
CA LEU A 156 3.61 5.89 15.15
C LEU A 156 3.17 4.78 16.12
N HIS A 157 4.03 4.37 17.05
CA HIS A 157 3.71 3.36 18.04
C HIS A 157 2.57 3.80 18.98
N GLU A 158 2.51 5.09 19.37
CA GLU A 158 1.40 5.64 20.16
C GLU A 158 0.10 5.66 19.37
N VAL A 159 0.18 5.99 18.08
CA VAL A 159 -0.94 6.01 17.14
C VAL A 159 -1.51 4.61 16.96
N LEU A 160 -0.66 3.61 16.73
CA LEU A 160 -1.08 2.21 16.58
C LEU A 160 -1.69 1.66 17.87
N GLU A 161 -1.13 2.00 19.04
CA GLU A 161 -1.71 1.66 20.33
C GLU A 161 -3.11 2.26 20.51
N ALA A 162 -3.31 3.52 20.11
CA ALA A 162 -4.60 4.17 20.18
C ALA A 162 -5.62 3.48 19.24
N VAL A 163 -5.22 3.09 18.05
CA VAL A 163 -6.06 2.34 17.11
C VAL A 163 -6.46 0.97 17.69
N GLN A 164 -5.52 0.21 18.24
CA GLN A 164 -5.83 -1.09 18.87
C GLN A 164 -6.85 -0.97 20.02
N LYS A 165 -6.79 0.12 20.80
CA LYS A 165 -7.77 0.38 21.87
C LYS A 165 -9.21 0.56 21.36
N THR A 166 -9.39 0.88 20.07
CA THR A 166 -10.71 0.92 19.44
C THR A 166 -11.28 -0.47 19.10
N GLY A 167 -10.45 -1.51 19.11
CA GLY A 167 -10.75 -2.86 18.64
C GLY A 167 -10.49 -3.09 17.15
N CYS A 168 -10.06 -2.06 16.42
CA CYS A 168 -9.63 -2.19 15.02
C CYS A 168 -8.25 -2.87 14.95
N LYS A 169 -8.09 -3.84 14.06
CA LYS A 169 -6.81 -4.50 13.80
C LYS A 169 -5.93 -3.63 12.93
N THR A 170 -4.62 -3.72 13.15
CA THR A 170 -3.62 -2.85 12.52
C THR A 170 -2.75 -3.61 11.53
N ALA A 171 -2.52 -3.01 10.37
CA ALA A 171 -1.57 -3.46 9.36
C ALA A 171 -0.69 -2.28 8.93
N LEU A 172 0.59 -2.53 8.67
CA LEU A 172 1.55 -1.53 8.22
C LEU A 172 2.23 -2.01 6.94
N ASP A 173 2.23 -1.17 5.91
CA ASP A 173 3.04 -1.38 4.70
C ASP A 173 4.19 -0.37 4.64
N CYS A 174 5.25 -0.72 3.92
CA CYS A 174 6.46 0.06 3.78
C CYS A 174 6.62 0.61 2.37
N ALA A 175 7.46 1.65 2.24
CA ALA A 175 7.95 2.14 0.95
C ALA A 175 9.30 2.86 1.14
N GLY A 176 9.88 3.37 0.05
CA GLY A 176 11.10 4.18 0.12
C GLY A 176 12.33 3.44 0.66
N GLY A 177 12.39 2.12 0.46
CA GLY A 177 13.48 1.28 0.99
C GLY A 177 13.22 0.76 2.41
N GLY A 178 12.01 0.98 2.97
CA GLY A 178 11.53 0.38 4.22
C GLY A 178 11.90 1.12 5.50
N GLY A 179 12.64 2.22 5.43
CA GLY A 179 13.14 2.90 6.63
C GLY A 179 14.14 2.05 7.42
N GLY A 180 14.32 2.36 8.70
CA GLY A 180 15.17 1.59 9.63
C GLY A 180 14.37 0.75 10.62
N ILE A 181 15.07 -0.10 11.38
CA ILE A 181 14.42 -0.86 12.47
C ILE A 181 13.91 0.08 13.56
N THR A 182 14.53 1.21 13.80
CA THR A 182 14.06 2.26 14.70
C THR A 182 13.47 3.40 13.89
N PRO A 183 12.22 3.85 14.18
CA PRO A 183 11.35 3.51 15.31
C PRO A 183 10.40 2.30 15.09
N LEU A 184 10.56 1.52 14.02
CA LEU A 184 9.70 0.36 13.71
C LEU A 184 9.63 -0.65 14.86
N ASP A 185 10.74 -0.89 15.56
CA ASP A 185 10.84 -1.77 16.73
C ASP A 185 9.78 -1.46 17.81
N LYS A 186 9.43 -0.17 17.97
CA LYS A 186 8.37 0.26 18.90
C LYS A 186 6.97 0.03 18.34
N CYS A 187 6.83 -0.04 17.02
CA CYS A 187 5.54 -0.22 16.34
C CYS A 187 5.11 -1.69 16.28
N LEU A 188 6.08 -2.60 16.14
CA LEU A 188 5.84 -4.03 15.94
C LEU A 188 4.94 -4.69 17.00
N PRO A 189 5.00 -4.34 18.31
CA PRO A 189 4.08 -4.88 19.30
C PRO A 189 2.60 -4.52 19.07
N TYR A 190 2.33 -3.48 18.31
CA TYR A 190 1.01 -2.96 18.03
C TYR A 190 0.50 -3.31 16.63
N LEU A 191 1.16 -4.23 15.91
CA LEU A 191 0.80 -4.65 14.56
C LEU A 191 0.21 -6.05 14.55
N ASP A 192 -1.02 -6.19 14.03
CA ASP A 192 -1.62 -7.48 13.73
C ASP A 192 -1.06 -8.11 12.45
N ILE A 193 -0.60 -7.25 11.50
CA ILE A 193 -0.03 -7.70 10.21
C ILE A 193 1.15 -6.80 9.84
N TYR A 194 2.33 -7.44 9.59
CA TYR A 194 3.51 -6.77 9.09
C TYR A 194 4.26 -7.67 8.09
N ILE A 195 4.22 -7.30 6.79
CA ILE A 195 4.76 -8.13 5.71
C ILE A 195 5.50 -7.23 4.70
N PRO A 196 6.73 -6.74 5.02
CA PRO A 196 7.54 -5.96 4.09
C PRO A 196 8.03 -6.81 2.92
N THR A 197 8.61 -6.17 1.91
CA THR A 197 9.41 -6.85 0.88
C THR A 197 10.74 -7.33 1.48
N GLU A 198 11.39 -8.30 0.82
CA GLU A 198 12.70 -8.81 1.25
C GLU A 198 13.75 -7.68 1.32
N HIS A 199 13.71 -6.75 0.35
CA HIS A 199 14.60 -5.60 0.33
C HIS A 199 14.35 -4.64 1.52
N GLU A 200 13.10 -4.34 1.82
CA GLU A 200 12.73 -3.51 2.98
C GLU A 200 13.12 -4.19 4.29
N ALA A 201 12.85 -5.49 4.42
CA ALA A 201 13.23 -6.26 5.58
C ALA A 201 14.76 -6.35 5.75
N GLU A 202 15.53 -6.50 4.66
CA GLU A 202 17.00 -6.43 4.69
C GLU A 202 17.46 -5.05 5.19
N SER A 203 16.88 -3.99 4.66
CA SER A 203 17.19 -2.60 5.07
C SER A 203 16.94 -2.37 6.56
N GLN A 204 15.82 -2.89 7.08
CA GLN A 204 15.40 -2.73 8.47
C GLN A 204 16.23 -3.58 9.44
N THR A 205 16.53 -4.81 9.08
CA THR A 205 17.13 -5.79 9.99
C THR A 205 18.64 -5.94 9.82
N GLY A 206 19.18 -5.58 8.65
CA GLY A 206 20.57 -5.87 8.25
C GLY A 206 20.81 -7.35 7.94
N LEU A 207 19.77 -8.19 7.90
CA LEU A 207 19.83 -9.64 7.68
C LEU A 207 19.41 -9.97 6.24
N ARG A 208 19.83 -11.15 5.74
CA ARG A 208 19.52 -11.59 4.36
C ARG A 208 18.67 -12.84 4.28
N VAL A 209 18.55 -13.59 5.38
CA VAL A 209 17.75 -14.81 5.43
C VAL A 209 16.35 -14.45 5.91
N PRO A 210 15.29 -14.71 5.13
CA PRO A 210 13.92 -14.29 5.48
C PRO A 210 13.44 -14.79 6.86
N GLN A 211 13.84 -16.01 7.25
CA GLN A 211 13.52 -16.54 8.58
C GLN A 211 14.16 -15.72 9.69
N ASP A 212 15.43 -15.30 9.50
CA ASP A 212 16.16 -14.49 10.49
C ASP A 212 15.59 -13.06 10.57
N MET A 213 15.15 -12.50 9.41
CA MET A 213 14.43 -11.21 9.37
C MET A 213 13.14 -11.29 10.20
N ILE A 214 12.34 -12.35 10.00
CA ILE A 214 11.11 -12.59 10.75
C ILE A 214 11.42 -12.76 12.25
N ALA A 215 12.45 -13.54 12.60
CA ALA A 215 12.87 -13.71 13.98
C ALA A 215 13.24 -12.36 14.62
N LYS A 216 13.97 -11.50 13.89
CA LYS A 216 14.31 -10.15 14.36
C LYS A 216 13.09 -9.28 14.63
N PHE A 217 12.06 -9.36 13.78
CA PHE A 217 10.80 -8.65 14.04
C PHE A 217 10.07 -9.23 15.27
N ARG A 218 10.11 -10.56 15.47
CA ARG A 218 9.58 -11.21 16.68
C ARG A 218 10.32 -10.76 17.94
N ASP A 219 11.66 -10.67 17.90
CA ASP A 219 12.48 -10.14 19.00
C ASP A 219 12.13 -8.70 19.35
N CYS A 220 11.63 -7.91 18.41
CA CYS A 220 11.11 -6.57 18.63
C CYS A 220 9.64 -6.55 19.11
N GLY A 221 9.06 -7.70 19.44
CA GLY A 221 7.73 -7.81 20.05
C GLY A 221 6.57 -7.98 19.06
N ALA A 222 6.82 -8.25 17.77
CA ALA A 222 5.75 -8.52 16.82
C ALA A 222 4.96 -9.78 17.21
N ALA A 223 3.70 -9.60 17.66
CA ALA A 223 2.82 -10.69 18.10
C ALA A 223 1.88 -11.19 16.98
N GLY A 224 1.56 -10.33 16.00
CA GLY A 224 0.66 -10.63 14.89
C GLY A 224 1.28 -11.49 13.78
N VAL A 225 0.66 -11.47 12.62
CA VAL A 225 1.21 -12.12 11.41
C VAL A 225 2.40 -11.32 10.89
N VAL A 226 3.57 -11.95 10.84
CA VAL A 226 4.79 -11.37 10.29
C VAL A 226 5.20 -12.15 9.05
N GLY A 227 5.77 -11.49 8.06
CA GLY A 227 6.25 -12.18 6.87
C GLY A 227 7.18 -11.33 6.02
N VAL A 228 7.60 -11.90 4.90
CA VAL A 228 8.47 -11.25 3.91
C VAL A 228 7.97 -11.58 2.51
N LYS A 229 7.64 -10.54 1.73
CA LYS A 229 7.29 -10.62 0.30
C LYS A 229 8.58 -10.82 -0.51
N ARG A 230 8.64 -11.84 -1.37
CA ARG A 230 9.85 -12.28 -2.08
C ARG A 230 9.67 -12.29 -3.61
N GLY A 231 8.80 -11.44 -4.11
CA GLY A 231 8.51 -11.33 -5.55
C GLY A 231 8.13 -12.67 -6.16
N GLU A 232 8.84 -13.11 -7.18
CA GLU A 232 8.59 -14.38 -7.89
C GLU A 232 8.78 -15.64 -7.02
N GLN A 233 9.42 -15.51 -5.87
CA GLN A 233 9.56 -16.62 -4.89
C GLN A 233 8.35 -16.71 -3.94
N GLY A 234 7.36 -15.84 -4.10
CA GLY A 234 6.17 -15.82 -3.26
C GLY A 234 6.40 -15.12 -1.92
N ILE A 235 5.87 -15.70 -0.84
CA ILE A 235 5.88 -15.08 0.48
C ILE A 235 6.25 -16.12 1.53
N LEU A 236 7.08 -15.72 2.48
CA LEU A 236 7.28 -16.46 3.71
C LEU A 236 6.50 -15.75 4.83
N LEU A 237 5.58 -16.45 5.48
CA LEU A 237 4.79 -15.95 6.61
C LEU A 237 5.15 -16.70 7.89
N SER A 238 5.03 -16.01 9.00
CA SER A 238 4.99 -16.57 10.35
C SER A 238 3.70 -16.10 11.02
N PRO A 239 2.61 -16.89 10.96
CA PRO A 239 1.35 -16.53 11.62
C PRO A 239 1.49 -16.43 13.14
N ILE A 240 2.27 -17.29 13.73
CA ILE A 240 2.67 -17.32 15.14
C ILE A 240 4.16 -17.64 15.23
N GLU A 241 4.78 -17.23 16.33
CA GLU A 241 6.19 -17.50 16.58
C GLU A 241 6.52 -18.99 16.43
N GLY A 242 7.63 -19.28 15.77
CA GLY A 242 8.10 -20.64 15.50
C GLY A 242 7.38 -21.39 14.39
N GLN A 243 6.31 -20.86 13.82
CA GLN A 243 5.61 -21.44 12.68
C GLN A 243 5.88 -20.65 11.40
N PHE A 244 6.16 -21.38 10.32
CA PHE A 244 6.38 -20.79 9.00
C PHE A 244 5.46 -21.42 7.96
N LEU A 245 4.95 -20.55 7.07
CA LEU A 245 4.10 -20.91 5.96
C LEU A 245 4.66 -20.25 4.69
N THR A 246 4.92 -21.06 3.67
CA THR A 246 5.35 -20.55 2.36
C THR A 246 4.16 -20.52 1.41
N ILE A 247 3.87 -19.34 0.86
CA ILE A 247 2.88 -19.15 -0.19
C ILE A 247 3.64 -18.97 -1.51
N ALA A 248 3.44 -19.88 -2.44
CA ALA A 248 4.05 -19.77 -3.77
C ALA A 248 3.51 -18.55 -4.53
N ALA A 249 4.35 -17.93 -5.35
CA ALA A 249 3.89 -16.90 -6.27
C ALA A 249 2.89 -17.48 -7.27
N ILE A 250 1.88 -16.68 -7.59
CA ILE A 250 0.92 -17.03 -8.63
C ILE A 250 1.39 -16.41 -9.94
N LYS A 251 1.45 -17.23 -11.00
CA LYS A 251 1.86 -16.74 -12.32
C LYS A 251 0.87 -15.69 -12.82
N PRO A 252 1.34 -14.51 -13.26
CA PRO A 252 0.48 -13.49 -13.85
C PRO A 252 -0.30 -14.03 -15.06
N PRO A 253 -1.56 -13.64 -15.24
CA PRO A 253 -2.41 -14.12 -16.35
C PRO A 253 -1.96 -13.60 -17.73
N SER A 254 -1.17 -12.54 -17.78
CA SER A 254 -0.56 -11.96 -18.97
C SER A 254 0.87 -11.49 -18.66
N PRO A 255 1.66 -11.06 -19.65
CA PRO A 255 3.01 -10.54 -19.40
C PRO A 255 3.03 -9.42 -18.36
N VAL A 256 4.07 -9.41 -17.55
CA VAL A 256 4.31 -8.35 -16.57
C VAL A 256 4.58 -7.03 -17.29
N VAL A 257 3.82 -6.00 -16.94
CA VAL A 257 3.91 -4.64 -17.49
C VAL A 257 4.57 -3.70 -16.48
N ASN A 258 4.08 -3.69 -15.23
CA ASN A 258 4.61 -2.84 -14.17
C ASN A 258 4.42 -3.51 -12.82
N THR A 259 5.45 -3.50 -11.97
CA THR A 259 5.37 -4.09 -10.63
C THR A 259 4.95 -3.09 -9.54
N THR A 260 4.78 -1.80 -9.88
CA THR A 260 4.33 -0.77 -8.96
C THR A 260 2.91 -1.08 -8.46
N GLY A 261 2.70 -0.98 -7.16
CA GLY A 261 1.41 -1.27 -6.52
C GLY A 261 1.13 -2.76 -6.27
N ALA A 262 2.06 -3.67 -6.62
CA ALA A 262 1.90 -5.09 -6.31
C ALA A 262 1.83 -5.35 -4.79
N GLY A 263 2.64 -4.64 -3.99
CA GLY A 263 2.59 -4.68 -2.53
C GLY A 263 1.25 -4.21 -1.98
N ASP A 264 0.77 -3.06 -2.45
CA ASP A 264 -0.53 -2.50 -2.10
C ASP A 264 -1.67 -3.47 -2.43
N SER A 265 -1.62 -4.05 -3.63
CA SER A 265 -2.60 -5.02 -4.10
C SER A 265 -2.55 -6.33 -3.30
N PHE A 266 -1.36 -6.76 -2.88
CA PHE A 266 -1.21 -7.90 -1.98
C PHE A 266 -1.91 -7.64 -0.65
N TYR A 267 -1.66 -6.49 0.00
CA TYR A 267 -2.36 -6.14 1.24
C TYR A 267 -3.87 -6.02 1.04
N GLY A 268 -4.32 -5.45 -0.08
CA GLY A 268 -5.73 -5.40 -0.45
C GLY A 268 -6.38 -6.78 -0.49
N GLY A 269 -5.75 -7.73 -1.18
CA GLY A 269 -6.22 -9.11 -1.28
C GLY A 269 -6.18 -9.86 0.05
N LEU A 270 -5.07 -9.76 0.79
CA LEU A 270 -4.89 -10.38 2.11
C LEU A 270 -5.98 -9.91 3.09
N ILE A 271 -6.15 -8.59 3.25
CA ILE A 271 -7.12 -8.02 4.18
C ILE A 271 -8.55 -8.33 3.73
N SER A 272 -8.84 -8.31 2.42
CA SER A 272 -10.14 -8.73 1.88
C SER A 272 -10.48 -10.17 2.29
N GLY A 273 -9.52 -11.09 2.18
CA GLY A 273 -9.69 -12.48 2.62
C GLY A 273 -9.92 -12.60 4.12
N LEU A 274 -9.05 -11.99 4.92
CA LEU A 274 -9.14 -12.02 6.39
C LEU A 274 -10.44 -11.39 6.92
N SER A 275 -10.89 -10.29 6.31
CA SER A 275 -12.12 -9.61 6.70
C SER A 275 -13.37 -10.46 6.49
N ARG A 276 -13.31 -11.44 5.58
CA ARG A 276 -14.36 -12.44 5.29
C ARG A 276 -14.22 -13.72 6.11
N GLY A 277 -13.23 -13.79 7.00
CA GLY A 277 -13.00 -14.95 7.86
C GLY A 277 -12.24 -16.10 7.20
N MET A 278 -11.54 -15.86 6.08
CA MET A 278 -10.61 -16.85 5.52
C MET A 278 -9.47 -17.09 6.51
N ASP A 279 -8.92 -18.33 6.51
CA ASP A 279 -7.67 -18.61 7.19
C ASP A 279 -6.51 -17.83 6.55
N ILE A 280 -5.41 -17.72 7.27
CA ILE A 280 -4.26 -16.91 6.84
C ILE A 280 -3.65 -17.40 5.52
N GLU A 281 -3.61 -18.72 5.28
CA GLU A 281 -3.08 -19.30 4.05
C GLU A 281 -3.97 -18.90 2.85
N SER A 282 -5.26 -19.09 2.95
CA SER A 282 -6.25 -18.76 1.93
C SER A 282 -6.25 -17.25 1.64
N ALA A 283 -6.20 -16.42 2.68
CA ALA A 283 -6.13 -14.96 2.55
C ALA A 283 -4.82 -14.49 1.89
N ALA A 284 -3.68 -15.08 2.24
CA ALA A 284 -2.40 -14.77 1.63
C ALA A 284 -2.34 -15.22 0.15
N ARG A 285 -2.96 -16.34 -0.20
CA ARG A 285 -3.13 -16.76 -1.61
C ARG A 285 -3.95 -15.74 -2.39
N LEU A 286 -5.06 -15.24 -1.82
CA LEU A 286 -5.84 -14.17 -2.43
C LEU A 286 -5.00 -12.89 -2.61
N GLY A 287 -4.20 -12.50 -1.62
CA GLY A 287 -3.25 -11.39 -1.73
C GLY A 287 -2.25 -11.59 -2.86
N THR A 288 -1.65 -12.78 -2.96
CA THR A 288 -0.70 -13.12 -4.02
C THR A 288 -1.36 -13.12 -5.41
N ALA A 289 -2.60 -13.60 -5.52
CA ALA A 289 -3.38 -13.54 -6.75
C ALA A 289 -3.66 -12.10 -7.17
N THR A 290 -4.08 -11.26 -6.23
CA THR A 290 -4.35 -9.84 -6.48
C THR A 290 -3.10 -9.10 -6.95
N ALA A 291 -1.95 -9.33 -6.32
CA ALA A 291 -0.66 -8.79 -6.75
C ALA A 291 -0.27 -9.27 -8.16
N SER A 292 -0.50 -10.56 -8.45
CA SER A 292 -0.23 -11.16 -9.75
C SER A 292 -1.04 -10.54 -10.89
N TRP A 293 -2.29 -10.15 -10.64
CA TRP A 293 -3.10 -9.39 -11.59
C TRP A 293 -2.62 -7.95 -11.72
N CYS A 294 -2.27 -7.30 -10.61
CA CYS A 294 -1.80 -5.92 -10.58
C CYS A 294 -0.64 -5.71 -11.55
N VAL A 295 0.35 -6.59 -11.56
CA VAL A 295 1.57 -6.44 -12.38
C VAL A 295 1.31 -6.56 -13.90
N THR A 296 0.12 -6.90 -14.33
CA THR A 296 -0.27 -6.96 -15.75
C THR A 296 -0.82 -5.66 -16.32
N GLY A 297 -0.98 -4.63 -15.48
CA GLY A 297 -1.44 -3.29 -15.85
C GLY A 297 -0.36 -2.24 -15.66
N MET A 298 -0.56 -1.07 -16.26
CA MET A 298 0.34 0.09 -16.11
C MET A 298 0.23 0.72 -14.71
N ALA A 299 -0.92 0.59 -14.05
CA ALA A 299 -1.19 1.02 -12.68
C ALA A 299 -2.31 0.16 -12.08
N VAL A 300 -2.49 0.17 -10.75
CA VAL A 300 -3.56 -0.59 -10.08
C VAL A 300 -4.93 -0.23 -10.63
N SER A 301 -5.19 1.04 -10.92
CA SER A 301 -6.43 1.53 -11.51
C SER A 301 -6.72 1.01 -12.93
N TYR A 302 -5.71 0.51 -13.65
CA TYR A 302 -5.87 -0.08 -15.00
C TYR A 302 -6.00 -1.60 -14.98
N THR A 303 -5.91 -2.26 -13.84
CA THR A 303 -6.10 -3.70 -13.74
C THR A 303 -7.59 -4.03 -13.62
N HIS A 304 -8.06 -5.00 -14.40
CA HIS A 304 -9.46 -5.48 -14.32
C HIS A 304 -9.56 -6.61 -13.28
N LEU A 305 -9.49 -6.28 -11.99
CA LEU A 305 -9.84 -7.21 -10.93
C LEU A 305 -11.38 -7.32 -10.83
N THR A 306 -11.99 -8.13 -11.72
CA THR A 306 -13.38 -8.54 -11.54
C THR A 306 -13.39 -9.92 -10.90
N LEU A 307 -14.06 -10.05 -9.75
CA LEU A 307 -14.43 -11.39 -9.25
C LEU A 307 -15.26 -12.06 -10.36
N PRO A 308 -15.03 -13.35 -10.69
CA PRO A 308 -15.92 -14.06 -11.58
C PRO A 308 -17.32 -13.94 -11.01
N THR A 309 -18.19 -13.23 -11.74
CA THR A 309 -19.62 -13.24 -11.42
C THR A 309 -20.10 -14.67 -11.58
N ASN A 310 -20.88 -15.18 -10.64
CA ASN A 310 -21.47 -16.55 -10.61
C ASN A 310 -22.33 -16.91 -11.84
N ARG A 311 -21.94 -16.47 -13.03
CA ARG A 311 -22.66 -16.75 -14.29
C ARG A 311 -21.88 -17.63 -15.26
N GLU A 312 -20.66 -18.05 -14.89
CA GLU A 312 -19.83 -18.95 -15.71
C GLU A 312 -19.23 -20.08 -14.86
N VAL A 313 -20.08 -20.85 -14.20
CA VAL A 313 -19.80 -22.20 -13.71
C VAL A 313 -20.96 -23.09 -14.11
#